data_45a136fef75f72551646e04c68a6ece8
#
_entry.id   45a136fef75f72551646e04c68a6ece8
#
_cell.length_a   1.000
_cell.length_b   1.000
_cell.length_c   1.000
_cell.angle_alpha   90.00
_cell.angle_beta   90.00
_cell.angle_gamma   90.00
#
_symmetry.space_group_name_H-M   'P 1'
#
loop_
_entity.id
_entity.type
_entity.pdbx_description
1 polymer ?
#
loop_
_entity_poly.entity_id
_entity_poly.type
_entity_poly.pdbx_seq_one_letter_code
_entity_poly.pdbx_strand_id
1 'polypeptide(L)'
;DAIDDSNRVVIIASSTRDGEEEKVLTAFKRVLESHPNTVLLLVPRHPERFDAVATLVGRMGLRLGRRSKNDLLTEEMQVYLGDSMGEMMSYYRLASIAFVGGSLVNTGCQNVLEPAAFGIPVVTGPSQFNFATICRQLEAESALRTVANEKELADFLIDLIPDWARQAEMGRRGKALVEHNQDSLPALLSLLEPLLAEPSSDA
;
A
#
# COMPACT_ATOMS: atom_id res chain seq x y z
N ASP A 1 -14.52 -11.17 -7.76
CA ASP A 1 -15.51 -11.70 -6.78
C ASP A 1 -15.01 -12.93 -6.00
N ALA A 2 -13.83 -13.49 -6.30
CA ALA A 2 -13.31 -14.70 -5.63
C ALA A 2 -12.63 -14.43 -4.26
N ILE A 3 -12.43 -13.17 -3.88
CA ILE A 3 -11.77 -12.79 -2.61
C ILE A 3 -12.81 -12.49 -1.52
N ASP A 4 -14.05 -12.22 -1.87
CA ASP A 4 -15.08 -11.68 -0.96
C ASP A 4 -15.75 -12.74 -0.05
N ASP A 5 -15.56 -14.04 -0.33
CA ASP A 5 -16.19 -15.12 0.44
C ASP A 5 -15.23 -15.80 1.45
N SER A 6 -13.95 -15.44 1.45
CA SER A 6 -12.98 -15.92 2.43
C SER A 6 -12.81 -14.86 3.52
N ASN A 7 -13.10 -15.18 4.76
CA ASN A 7 -12.83 -14.38 5.97
C ASN A 7 -11.30 -14.16 6.19
N ARG A 8 -10.59 -13.80 5.09
CA ARG A 8 -9.13 -13.67 5.02
C ARG A 8 -8.74 -12.19 5.03
N VAL A 9 -7.75 -11.86 5.83
CA VAL A 9 -7.15 -10.52 5.84
C VAL A 9 -6.17 -10.42 4.66
N VAL A 10 -6.35 -9.41 3.81
CA VAL A 10 -5.46 -9.14 2.68
C VAL A 10 -4.54 -7.98 3.02
N ILE A 11 -3.24 -8.24 3.06
CA ILE A 11 -2.20 -7.22 3.16
C ILE A 11 -1.65 -6.97 1.76
N ILE A 12 -1.63 -5.73 1.30
CA ILE A 12 -0.93 -5.39 0.06
C ILE A 12 0.46 -4.84 0.34
N ALA A 13 1.48 -5.36 -0.36
CA ALA A 13 2.79 -4.74 -0.48
C ALA A 13 2.88 -4.14 -1.89
N SER A 14 2.58 -2.85 -2.00
CA SER A 14 2.42 -2.15 -3.27
C SER A 14 3.73 -1.54 -3.75
N SER A 15 4.00 -1.68 -5.05
CA SER A 15 5.13 -1.05 -5.74
C SER A 15 6.50 -1.32 -5.10
N THR A 16 6.74 -2.57 -4.69
CA THR A 16 7.98 -2.99 -4.06
C THR A 16 9.18 -2.88 -5.00
N ARG A 17 10.35 -2.71 -4.42
CA ARG A 17 11.62 -2.51 -5.11
C ARG A 17 12.59 -3.66 -4.84
N ASP A 18 13.69 -3.69 -5.62
CA ASP A 18 14.73 -4.71 -5.50
C ASP A 18 15.32 -4.78 -4.10
N GLY A 19 15.43 -6.00 -3.55
CA GLY A 19 15.88 -6.29 -2.19
C GLY A 19 14.83 -6.01 -1.10
N GLU A 20 13.69 -5.40 -1.43
CA GLU A 20 12.61 -5.14 -0.48
C GLU A 20 11.66 -6.31 -0.33
N GLU A 21 11.41 -7.04 -1.41
CA GLU A 21 10.49 -8.18 -1.40
C GLU A 21 10.94 -9.27 -0.42
N GLU A 22 12.25 -9.52 -0.30
CA GLU A 22 12.77 -10.48 0.67
C GLU A 22 12.45 -10.06 2.11
N LYS A 23 12.58 -8.76 2.44
CA LYS A 23 12.23 -8.21 3.75
C LYS A 23 10.75 -8.32 4.04
N VAL A 24 9.91 -7.95 3.06
CA VAL A 24 8.45 -8.04 3.17
C VAL A 24 8.01 -9.49 3.36
N LEU A 25 8.55 -10.43 2.58
CA LEU A 25 8.25 -11.85 2.69
C LEU A 25 8.73 -12.44 4.02
N THR A 26 9.88 -11.97 4.54
CA THR A 26 10.38 -12.35 5.86
C THR A 26 9.44 -11.90 6.98
N ALA A 27 8.98 -10.65 6.92
CA ALA A 27 7.97 -10.13 7.84
C ALA A 27 6.66 -10.93 7.73
N PHE A 28 6.21 -11.20 6.51
CA PHE A 28 4.97 -11.91 6.26
C PHE A 28 4.99 -13.37 6.77
N LYS A 29 6.13 -14.07 6.69
CA LYS A 29 6.25 -15.41 7.30
C LYS A 29 5.99 -15.39 8.81
N ARG A 30 6.47 -14.38 9.54
CA ARG A 30 6.15 -14.21 10.96
C ARG A 30 4.68 -13.88 11.19
N VAL A 31 4.07 -13.07 10.30
CA VAL A 31 2.63 -12.81 10.36
C VAL A 31 1.83 -14.10 10.24
N LEU A 32 2.20 -15.00 9.33
CA LEU A 32 1.52 -16.29 9.15
C LEU A 32 1.59 -17.22 10.37
N GLU A 33 2.62 -17.11 11.22
CA GLU A 33 2.72 -17.88 12.47
C GLU A 33 1.60 -17.50 13.45
N SER A 34 1.19 -16.22 13.48
CA SER A 34 0.14 -15.71 14.36
C SER A 34 -1.24 -15.64 13.67
N HIS A 35 -1.26 -15.36 12.38
CA HIS A 35 -2.45 -15.13 11.57
C HIS A 35 -2.41 -15.96 10.27
N PRO A 36 -2.60 -17.30 10.35
CA PRO A 36 -2.43 -18.20 9.20
C PRO A 36 -3.41 -17.95 8.05
N ASN A 37 -4.55 -17.28 8.32
CA ASN A 37 -5.57 -16.93 7.32
C ASN A 37 -5.29 -15.59 6.60
N THR A 38 -4.06 -15.09 6.66
CA THR A 38 -3.67 -13.85 5.98
C THR A 38 -3.14 -14.14 4.58
N VAL A 39 -3.41 -13.25 3.63
CA VAL A 39 -2.84 -13.26 2.28
C VAL A 39 -2.01 -12.02 2.06
N LEU A 40 -0.84 -12.19 1.47
CA LEU A 40 -0.03 -11.09 0.96
C LEU A 40 -0.29 -10.91 -0.54
N LEU A 41 -0.85 -9.78 -0.92
CA LEU A 41 -0.88 -9.31 -2.30
C LEU A 41 0.42 -8.54 -2.58
N LEU A 42 1.35 -9.17 -3.28
CA LEU A 42 2.67 -8.61 -3.56
C LEU A 42 2.70 -8.03 -4.98
N VAL A 43 2.96 -6.72 -5.10
CA VAL A 43 2.92 -6.00 -6.38
C VAL A 43 4.26 -5.29 -6.62
N PRO A 44 5.18 -5.91 -7.35
CA PRO A 44 6.46 -5.27 -7.68
C PRO A 44 6.27 -4.09 -8.64
N ARG A 45 7.10 -3.05 -8.48
CA ARG A 45 6.99 -1.81 -9.28
C ARG A 45 7.33 -2.01 -10.75
N HIS A 46 8.25 -2.93 -11.05
CA HIS A 46 8.83 -3.11 -12.38
C HIS A 46 8.51 -4.48 -12.95
N PRO A 47 7.91 -4.55 -14.17
CA PRO A 47 7.50 -5.81 -14.79
C PRO A 47 8.64 -6.81 -15.00
N GLU A 48 9.83 -6.32 -15.31
CA GLU A 48 11.04 -7.16 -15.51
C GLU A 48 11.42 -7.97 -14.27
N ARG A 49 10.86 -7.64 -13.09
CA ARG A 49 11.12 -8.34 -11.84
C ARG A 49 10.10 -9.42 -11.49
N PHE A 50 8.98 -9.48 -12.18
CA PHE A 50 7.87 -10.38 -11.81
C PHE A 50 8.30 -11.83 -11.66
N ASP A 51 9.06 -12.38 -12.60
CA ASP A 51 9.52 -13.77 -12.54
C ASP A 51 10.59 -14.01 -11.46
N ALA A 52 11.47 -13.04 -11.23
CA ALA A 52 12.45 -13.11 -10.15
C ALA A 52 11.76 -13.11 -8.78
N VAL A 53 10.73 -12.27 -8.60
CA VAL A 53 9.94 -12.22 -7.36
C VAL A 53 9.11 -13.51 -7.17
N ALA A 54 8.50 -14.04 -8.23
CA ALA A 54 7.82 -15.32 -8.17
C ALA A 54 8.76 -16.46 -7.72
N THR A 55 9.99 -16.48 -8.27
CA THR A 55 11.03 -17.43 -7.88
C THR A 55 11.44 -17.25 -6.40
N LEU A 56 11.56 -16.01 -5.94
CA LEU A 56 11.89 -15.68 -4.55
C LEU A 56 10.82 -16.22 -3.59
N VAL A 57 9.53 -16.00 -3.88
CA VAL A 57 8.40 -16.52 -3.08
C VAL A 57 8.49 -18.03 -2.93
N GLY A 58 8.73 -18.75 -4.04
CA GLY A 58 8.88 -20.21 -4.03
C GLY A 58 10.10 -20.67 -3.21
N ARG A 59 11.26 -19.99 -3.34
CA ARG A 59 12.47 -20.31 -2.54
C ARG A 59 12.24 -20.11 -1.04
N MET A 60 11.38 -19.15 -0.66
CA MET A 60 11.03 -18.92 0.74
C MET A 60 10.00 -19.91 1.28
N GLY A 61 9.53 -20.86 0.46
CA GLY A 61 8.61 -21.93 0.84
C GLY A 61 7.16 -21.44 0.98
N LEU A 62 6.80 -20.33 0.35
CA LEU A 62 5.44 -19.79 0.37
C LEU A 62 4.65 -20.25 -0.87
N ARG A 63 3.36 -20.52 -0.67
CA ARG A 63 2.44 -20.93 -1.75
C ARG A 63 1.97 -19.70 -2.54
N LEU A 64 2.32 -19.69 -3.83
CA LEU A 64 2.16 -18.58 -4.75
C LEU A 64 1.00 -18.79 -5.71
N GLY A 65 0.17 -17.76 -5.92
CA GLY A 65 -0.66 -17.56 -7.09
C GLY A 65 -0.21 -16.34 -7.90
N ARG A 66 -0.45 -16.32 -9.21
CA ARG A 66 -0.04 -15.24 -10.13
C ARG A 66 -1.23 -14.69 -10.91
N ARG A 67 -1.36 -13.37 -10.91
CA ARG A 67 -2.39 -12.66 -11.70
C ARG A 67 -2.24 -12.91 -13.20
N SER A 68 -1.01 -12.88 -13.71
CA SER A 68 -0.71 -13.09 -15.14
C SER A 68 -1.08 -14.48 -15.67
N LYS A 69 -1.21 -15.46 -14.76
CA LYS A 69 -1.63 -16.84 -15.08
C LYS A 69 -3.13 -17.06 -14.88
N ASN A 70 -3.87 -16.03 -14.47
CA ASN A 70 -5.26 -16.11 -14.05
C ASN A 70 -5.50 -17.14 -12.94
N ASP A 71 -4.50 -17.33 -12.05
CA ASP A 71 -4.68 -18.19 -10.90
C ASP A 71 -5.80 -17.63 -10.02
N LEU A 72 -6.71 -18.48 -9.59
CA LEU A 72 -7.73 -18.11 -8.61
C LEU A 72 -7.11 -18.11 -7.22
N LEU A 73 -7.48 -17.14 -6.39
CA LEU A 73 -7.03 -17.11 -5.01
C LEU A 73 -7.71 -18.25 -4.22
N THR A 74 -6.97 -19.34 -3.99
CA THR A 74 -7.43 -20.47 -3.19
C THR A 74 -7.10 -20.29 -1.72
N GLU A 75 -7.75 -21.04 -0.84
CA GLU A 75 -7.49 -21.01 0.61
C GLU A 75 -6.04 -21.39 0.95
N GLU A 76 -5.41 -22.21 0.12
CA GLU A 76 -4.03 -22.64 0.33
C GLU A 76 -2.99 -21.58 -0.01
N MET A 77 -3.31 -20.60 -0.86
CA MET A 77 -2.37 -19.56 -1.28
C MET A 77 -2.07 -18.59 -0.14
N GLN A 78 -0.78 -18.29 0.03
CA GLN A 78 -0.27 -17.36 1.02
C GLN A 78 0.16 -16.03 0.39
N VAL A 79 0.69 -16.08 -0.83
CA VAL A 79 1.09 -14.92 -1.60
C VAL A 79 0.37 -14.92 -2.93
N TYR A 80 -0.24 -13.80 -3.29
CA TYR A 80 -0.76 -13.55 -4.63
C TYR A 80 0.09 -12.46 -5.28
N LEU A 81 0.78 -12.80 -6.36
CA LEU A 81 1.62 -11.87 -7.10
C LEU A 81 0.78 -11.09 -8.09
N GLY A 82 0.66 -9.80 -7.88
CA GLY A 82 0.05 -8.85 -8.80
C GLY A 82 1.03 -8.48 -9.92
N ASP A 83 1.29 -9.44 -10.81
CA ASP A 83 2.22 -9.33 -11.92
C ASP A 83 1.52 -8.90 -13.22
N SER A 84 0.73 -7.85 -13.10
CA SER A 84 0.03 -7.16 -14.19
C SER A 84 0.16 -5.65 -14.03
N MET A 85 -0.09 -4.92 -15.11
CA MET A 85 -0.01 -3.46 -15.10
C MET A 85 -1.41 -2.84 -15.08
N GLY A 86 -1.52 -1.68 -14.39
CA GLY A 86 -2.77 -0.88 -14.40
C GLY A 86 -3.86 -1.36 -13.44
N GLU A 87 -3.63 -2.39 -12.64
CA GLU A 87 -4.64 -2.97 -11.74
C GLU A 87 -4.51 -2.52 -10.26
N MET A 88 -3.61 -1.59 -9.94
CA MET A 88 -3.30 -1.20 -8.56
C MET A 88 -4.53 -0.76 -7.77
N MET A 89 -5.44 0.02 -8.39
CA MET A 89 -6.67 0.48 -7.73
C MET A 89 -7.62 -0.68 -7.39
N SER A 90 -7.64 -1.73 -8.21
CA SER A 90 -8.40 -2.94 -7.92
C SER A 90 -7.80 -3.71 -6.75
N TYR A 91 -6.47 -3.74 -6.65
CA TYR A 91 -5.77 -4.37 -5.55
C TYR A 91 -5.99 -3.65 -4.21
N TYR A 92 -5.97 -2.30 -4.20
CA TYR A 92 -6.28 -1.55 -2.98
C TYR A 92 -7.70 -1.78 -2.46
N ARG A 93 -8.69 -2.00 -3.35
CA ARG A 93 -10.07 -2.32 -2.93
C ARG A 93 -10.19 -3.63 -2.16
N LEU A 94 -9.26 -4.56 -2.36
CA LEU A 94 -9.24 -5.86 -1.72
C LEU A 94 -8.43 -5.86 -0.43
N ALA A 95 -7.59 -4.85 -0.23
CA ALA A 95 -6.63 -4.81 0.86
C ALA A 95 -7.23 -4.22 2.14
N SER A 96 -6.88 -4.83 3.27
CA SER A 96 -7.19 -4.33 4.62
C SER A 96 -6.08 -3.45 5.18
N ILE A 97 -4.82 -3.68 4.78
CA ILE A 97 -3.62 -2.95 5.22
C ILE A 97 -2.68 -2.79 4.03
N ALA A 98 -2.08 -1.63 3.85
CA ALA A 98 -1.13 -1.36 2.76
C ALA A 98 0.27 -1.05 3.28
N PHE A 99 1.25 -1.86 2.89
CA PHE A 99 2.66 -1.51 2.92
C PHE A 99 3.04 -0.87 1.58
N VAL A 100 3.62 0.34 1.61
CA VAL A 100 4.04 1.06 0.41
C VAL A 100 5.54 0.91 0.19
N GLY A 101 5.89 0.28 -0.91
CA GLY A 101 7.25 -0.11 -1.25
C GLY A 101 8.17 1.04 -1.65
N GLY A 102 9.46 0.70 -1.86
CA GLY A 102 10.57 1.63 -2.02
C GLY A 102 11.06 2.21 -0.70
N SER A 103 10.44 1.83 0.40
CA SER A 103 10.58 2.46 1.71
C SER A 103 11.49 1.71 2.69
N LEU A 104 11.60 0.38 2.62
CA LEU A 104 12.58 -0.43 3.37
C LEU A 104 13.93 -0.59 2.66
N VAL A 105 14.04 -0.02 1.47
CA VAL A 105 15.28 0.16 0.70
C VAL A 105 15.47 1.65 0.40
N ASN A 106 16.68 2.07 0.05
CA ASN A 106 16.98 3.51 -0.12
C ASN A 106 16.58 4.02 -1.52
N THR A 107 15.31 3.84 -1.90
CA THR A 107 14.78 4.31 -3.20
C THR A 107 13.69 5.36 -3.08
N GLY A 108 13.23 5.65 -1.87
CA GLY A 108 12.08 6.51 -1.58
C GLY A 108 10.75 5.78 -1.75
N CYS A 109 9.83 5.96 -0.80
CA CYS A 109 8.52 5.32 -0.87
C CYS A 109 7.75 5.75 -2.13
N GLN A 110 6.89 4.87 -2.59
CA GLN A 110 5.95 5.14 -3.67
C GLN A 110 4.74 5.94 -3.15
N ASN A 111 3.71 6.12 -3.96
CA ASN A 111 2.58 6.98 -3.64
C ASN A 111 1.77 6.46 -2.44
N VAL A 112 1.83 7.14 -1.31
CA VAL A 112 1.09 6.83 -0.07
C VAL A 112 -0.34 7.37 -0.09
N LEU A 113 -0.66 8.30 -0.98
CA LEU A 113 -2.00 8.88 -1.10
C LEU A 113 -3.00 7.89 -1.69
N GLU A 114 -2.55 7.00 -2.57
CA GLU A 114 -3.44 6.00 -3.17
C GLU A 114 -4.09 5.11 -2.11
N PRO A 115 -3.36 4.36 -1.28
CA PRO A 115 -3.98 3.54 -0.24
C PRO A 115 -4.74 4.37 0.80
N ALA A 116 -4.26 5.57 1.16
CA ALA A 116 -4.97 6.47 2.06
C ALA A 116 -6.34 6.88 1.52
N ALA A 117 -6.45 7.15 0.22
CA ALA A 117 -7.73 7.50 -0.44
C ALA A 117 -8.74 6.33 -0.40
N PHE A 118 -8.27 5.08 -0.37
CA PHE A 118 -9.13 3.91 -0.16
C PHE A 118 -9.54 3.71 1.30
N GLY A 119 -9.03 4.51 2.23
CA GLY A 119 -9.36 4.41 3.64
C GLY A 119 -8.76 3.17 4.30
N ILE A 120 -7.59 2.72 3.85
CA ILE A 120 -6.85 1.62 4.46
C ILE A 120 -5.60 2.13 5.19
N PRO A 121 -5.22 1.52 6.33
CA PRO A 121 -4.00 1.87 7.07
C PRO A 121 -2.77 1.79 6.18
N VAL A 122 -1.88 2.77 6.29
CA VAL A 122 -0.65 2.85 5.50
C VAL A 122 0.56 2.52 6.38
N VAL A 123 1.45 1.68 5.87
CA VAL A 123 2.74 1.35 6.49
C VAL A 123 3.86 1.62 5.51
N THR A 124 4.95 2.24 5.96
CA THR A 124 6.14 2.48 5.16
C THR A 124 7.41 2.17 5.96
N GLY A 125 8.51 1.97 5.25
CA GLY A 125 9.85 2.04 5.84
C GLY A 125 10.34 3.48 6.00
N PRO A 126 11.61 3.69 6.44
CA PRO A 126 12.16 5.01 6.74
C PRO A 126 12.54 5.83 5.51
N SER A 127 12.68 5.21 4.34
CA SER A 127 13.06 5.91 3.11
C SER A 127 11.80 6.55 2.48
N GLN A 128 11.53 7.81 2.81
CA GLN A 128 10.29 8.52 2.43
C GLN A 128 10.53 9.78 1.62
N PHE A 129 11.75 10.06 1.17
CA PHE A 129 12.13 11.36 0.61
C PHE A 129 11.27 11.82 -0.59
N ASN A 130 10.67 10.90 -1.37
CA ASN A 130 9.77 11.22 -2.46
C ASN A 130 8.43 11.80 -2.00
N PHE A 131 7.96 11.41 -0.79
CA PHE A 131 6.67 11.78 -0.21
C PHE A 131 6.81 12.26 1.24
N ALA A 132 7.97 12.82 1.64
CA ALA A 132 8.29 13.12 3.02
C ALA A 132 7.27 14.03 3.73
N THR A 133 6.73 15.03 3.03
CA THR A 133 5.75 15.95 3.62
C THR A 133 4.44 15.24 3.90
N ILE A 134 3.93 14.46 2.92
CA ILE A 134 2.65 13.80 3.07
C ILE A 134 2.74 12.61 4.05
N CYS A 135 3.88 11.92 4.11
CA CYS A 135 4.10 10.88 5.12
C CYS A 135 4.03 11.47 6.54
N ARG A 136 4.68 12.62 6.78
CA ARG A 136 4.59 13.31 8.08
C ARG A 136 3.16 13.74 8.43
N GLN A 137 2.39 14.21 7.46
CA GLN A 137 0.99 14.58 7.69
C GLN A 137 0.15 13.35 8.06
N LEU A 138 0.28 12.26 7.31
CA LEU A 138 -0.42 11.01 7.59
C LEU A 138 0.00 10.40 8.95
N GLU A 139 1.27 10.52 9.35
CA GLU A 139 1.75 10.09 10.68
C GLU A 139 1.15 10.95 11.79
N ALA A 140 1.11 12.28 11.63
CA ALA A 140 0.52 13.19 12.59
C ALA A 140 -0.96 12.86 12.86
N GLU A 141 -1.68 12.45 11.81
CA GLU A 141 -3.06 11.97 11.90
C GLU A 141 -3.17 10.50 12.34
N SER A 142 -2.05 9.83 12.65
CA SER A 142 -2.04 8.40 12.98
C SER A 142 -2.65 7.50 11.89
N ALA A 143 -2.60 7.92 10.64
CA ALA A 143 -3.07 7.19 9.46
C ALA A 143 -1.96 6.38 8.79
N LEU A 144 -0.69 6.72 9.08
CA LEU A 144 0.50 6.04 8.59
C LEU A 144 1.39 5.61 9.76
N ARG A 145 2.03 4.45 9.61
CA ARG A 145 3.08 3.98 10.51
C ARG A 145 4.38 3.80 9.75
N THR A 146 5.45 4.44 10.22
CA THR A 146 6.82 4.14 9.78
C THR A 146 7.42 3.03 10.62
N VAL A 147 8.01 2.03 9.96
CA VAL A 147 8.72 0.90 10.57
C VAL A 147 10.16 0.89 10.12
N ALA A 148 11.11 0.58 11.02
CA ALA A 148 12.54 0.66 10.70
C ALA A 148 13.05 -0.51 9.83
N ASN A 149 12.43 -1.68 9.94
CA ASN A 149 12.88 -2.92 9.31
C ASN A 149 11.76 -3.96 9.23
N GLU A 150 12.08 -5.13 8.65
CA GLU A 150 11.14 -6.25 8.49
C GLU A 150 10.62 -6.82 9.82
N LYS A 151 11.41 -6.71 10.91
CA LYS A 151 10.96 -7.15 12.22
C LYS A 151 9.85 -6.25 12.75
N GLU A 152 10.06 -4.93 12.71
CA GLU A 152 9.04 -3.97 13.13
C GLU A 152 7.81 -4.01 12.22
N LEU A 153 7.99 -4.28 10.91
CA LEU A 153 6.87 -4.49 9.99
C LEU A 153 6.02 -5.69 10.45
N ALA A 154 6.66 -6.82 10.76
CA ALA A 154 5.96 -8.00 11.24
C ALA A 154 5.23 -7.72 12.56
N ASP A 155 5.92 -7.13 13.55
CA ASP A 155 5.37 -6.84 14.87
C ASP A 155 4.14 -5.92 14.74
N PHE A 156 4.23 -4.87 13.93
CA PHE A 156 3.11 -3.94 13.70
C PHE A 156 1.92 -4.63 13.00
N LEU A 157 2.17 -5.45 11.98
CA LEU A 157 1.11 -6.17 11.28
C LEU A 157 0.41 -7.18 12.19
N ILE A 158 1.17 -7.92 13.01
CA ILE A 158 0.62 -8.90 13.98
C ILE A 158 -0.31 -8.20 14.96
N ASP A 159 0.06 -7.03 15.46
CA ASP A 159 -0.77 -6.25 16.39
C ASP A 159 -2.01 -5.65 15.68
N LEU A 160 -1.87 -5.21 14.42
CA LEU A 160 -2.93 -4.48 13.73
C LEU A 160 -4.00 -5.41 13.14
N ILE A 161 -3.62 -6.60 12.66
CA ILE A 161 -4.54 -7.53 11.98
C ILE A 161 -5.80 -7.82 12.80
N PRO A 162 -5.74 -8.14 14.11
CA PRO A 162 -6.94 -8.42 14.90
C PRO A 162 -7.69 -7.16 15.35
N ASP A 163 -7.10 -5.97 15.22
CA ASP A 163 -7.68 -4.71 15.70
C ASP A 163 -8.41 -3.95 14.59
N TRP A 164 -9.58 -4.46 14.23
CA TRP A 164 -10.45 -3.86 13.19
C TRP A 164 -10.84 -2.41 13.48
N ALA A 165 -11.02 -2.06 14.77
CA ALA A 165 -11.35 -0.69 15.16
C ALA A 165 -10.21 0.27 14.85
N ARG A 166 -8.99 -0.13 15.17
CA ARG A 166 -7.78 0.64 14.84
C ARG A 166 -7.55 0.72 13.33
N GLN A 167 -7.74 -0.38 12.58
CA GLN A 167 -7.66 -0.35 11.12
C GLN A 167 -8.65 0.66 10.53
N ALA A 168 -9.91 0.59 10.92
CA ALA A 168 -10.96 1.50 10.45
C ALA A 168 -10.66 2.96 10.78
N GLU A 169 -10.17 3.23 11.99
CA GLU A 169 -9.83 4.61 12.40
C GLU A 169 -8.61 5.14 11.66
N MET A 170 -7.55 4.35 11.51
CA MET A 170 -6.38 4.73 10.70
C MET A 170 -6.77 5.05 9.26
N GLY A 171 -7.56 4.17 8.66
CA GLY A 171 -8.05 4.34 7.29
C GLY A 171 -8.93 5.58 7.12
N ARG A 172 -9.88 5.80 8.03
CA ARG A 172 -10.76 6.97 8.04
C ARG A 172 -9.97 8.28 8.09
N ARG A 173 -8.96 8.36 8.97
CA ARG A 173 -8.10 9.54 9.11
C ARG A 173 -7.27 9.79 7.86
N GLY A 174 -6.70 8.75 7.26
CA GLY A 174 -5.94 8.85 6.01
C GLY A 174 -6.82 9.37 4.87
N LYS A 175 -8.01 8.82 4.72
CA LYS A 175 -8.98 9.25 3.70
C LYS A 175 -9.39 10.70 3.90
N ALA A 176 -9.72 11.11 5.12
CA ALA A 176 -10.10 12.49 5.43
C ALA A 176 -8.98 13.50 5.09
N LEU A 177 -7.70 13.15 5.35
CA LEU A 177 -6.56 14.00 4.96
C LEU A 177 -6.46 14.15 3.43
N VAL A 178 -6.66 13.06 2.68
CA VAL A 178 -6.61 13.10 1.21
C VAL A 178 -7.74 13.97 0.66
N GLU A 179 -8.97 13.78 1.14
CA GLU A 179 -10.14 14.58 0.74
C GLU A 179 -9.93 16.07 1.02
N HIS A 180 -9.47 16.42 2.24
CA HIS A 180 -9.17 17.81 2.58
C HIS A 180 -8.11 18.46 1.66
N ASN A 181 -7.08 17.72 1.29
CA ASN A 181 -6.06 18.20 0.37
C ASN A 181 -6.57 18.35 -1.08
N GLN A 182 -7.53 17.53 -1.51
CA GLN A 182 -8.18 17.69 -2.83
C GLN A 182 -9.08 18.93 -2.90
N ASP A 183 -9.79 19.25 -1.83
CA ASP A 183 -10.65 20.44 -1.75
C ASP A 183 -9.86 21.76 -1.79
N SER A 184 -8.58 21.74 -1.44
CA SER A 184 -7.72 22.93 -1.48
C SER A 184 -7.39 23.39 -2.90
N LEU A 185 -7.38 22.51 -3.90
CA LEU A 185 -7.07 22.85 -5.30
C LEU A 185 -8.16 23.70 -5.97
N PRO A 186 -9.47 23.37 -5.88
CA PRO A 186 -10.54 24.22 -6.37
C PRO A 186 -10.55 25.59 -5.69
N ALA A 187 -10.31 25.65 -4.38
CA ALA A 187 -10.23 26.92 -3.65
C ALA A 187 -9.05 27.78 -4.14
N LEU A 188 -7.90 27.19 -4.40
CA LEU A 188 -6.75 27.90 -4.97
C LEU A 188 -7.03 28.40 -6.39
N LEU A 189 -7.66 27.58 -7.24
CA LEU A 189 -8.03 27.98 -8.59
C LEU A 189 -9.01 29.16 -8.58
N SER A 190 -10.01 29.15 -7.70
CA SER A 190 -10.95 30.26 -7.53
C SER A 190 -10.28 31.58 -7.08
N LEU A 191 -9.18 31.49 -6.30
CA LEU A 191 -8.38 32.65 -5.92
C LEU A 191 -7.50 33.17 -7.07
N LEU A 192 -7.12 32.30 -8.00
CA LEU A 192 -6.30 32.66 -9.15
C LEU A 192 -7.12 33.18 -10.36
N GLU A 193 -8.36 32.73 -10.51
CA GLU A 193 -9.25 33.17 -11.60
C GLU A 193 -9.29 34.68 -11.80
N PRO A 194 -9.46 35.54 -10.75
CA PRO A 194 -9.46 37.00 -10.92
C PRO A 194 -8.11 37.55 -11.37
N LEU A 195 -6.99 36.85 -11.06
CA LEU A 195 -5.64 37.24 -11.44
C LEU A 195 -5.27 36.81 -12.87
N LEU A 196 -5.96 35.80 -13.40
CA LEU A 196 -5.78 35.28 -14.74
C LEU A 196 -6.77 35.89 -15.75
N ALA A 197 -7.80 36.61 -15.28
CA ALA A 197 -8.67 37.39 -16.16
C ALA A 197 -7.83 38.54 -16.74
N GLU A 198 -7.61 38.53 -18.05
CA GLU A 198 -6.95 39.64 -18.74
C GLU A 198 -7.70 40.95 -18.44
N PRO A 199 -6.99 42.07 -18.24
CA PRO A 199 -7.67 43.37 -18.16
C PRO A 199 -8.41 43.59 -19.48
N SER A 200 -9.73 43.78 -19.40
CA SER A 200 -10.55 44.17 -20.54
C SER A 200 -9.88 45.34 -21.22
N SER A 201 -9.44 45.13 -22.46
CA SER A 201 -8.94 46.20 -23.33
C SER A 201 -10.12 47.08 -23.76
N ASP A 202 -10.53 47.98 -22.89
CA ASP A 202 -11.33 49.13 -23.25
C ASP A 202 -10.37 50.32 -23.52
N ALA A 203 -10.12 50.56 -24.80
CA ALA A 203 -9.62 51.83 -25.32
C ALA A 203 -10.17 52.01 -26.75
#